data_498b7e84a0efecb3e1df59ab332ecb7b
#
_entry.id   498b7e84a0efecb3e1df59ab332ecb7b
#
_cell.length_a   1.000
_cell.length_b   1.000
_cell.length_c   1.000
_cell.angle_alpha   90.00
_cell.angle_beta   90.00
_cell.angle_gamma   90.00
#
_symmetry.space_group_name_H-M   'P 1'
#
loop_
_entity.id
_entity.type
_entity.pdbx_description
1 polymer ?
#
loop_
_entity_poly.entity_id
_entity_poly.type
_entity_poly.pdbx_seq_one_letter_code
_entity_poly.pdbx_strand_id
1 'polypeptide(L)'
;MSIVPEDADLQMQWNRWLKRQKPAARDHLIVHYSPLVKFVAGRIGAGLPSNVDSGDLIGSGVFGLIDAIERFDPERGVKFETFAVPRIRGAIYDGLRQLDWVPRSVRSRARQVEKAFAELEHKEGRAPSDEELATHLQISDAELTKWLSSIASTTIGPLDRAIAAGAEPSAPDTAMSGSPSAVIEEKELSLIMRVEIKKLPEREKLVLSLYYDEGLTLSEIGEVIGVTESRVSQIHTKSVLHLRSRMSAAGVA
;
A
#
# COMPACT_ATOMS: atom_id res chain seq x y z
N MET A 1 0.97 27.75 -11.11
CA MET A 1 0.67 27.45 -9.70
C MET A 1 1.98 27.11 -9.03
N SER A 2 2.35 27.76 -7.94
CA SER A 2 3.67 27.55 -7.29
C SER A 2 3.72 26.17 -6.65
N ILE A 3 4.69 25.38 -7.06
CA ILE A 3 4.87 23.94 -6.68
C ILE A 3 5.60 23.84 -5.33
N VAL A 4 6.25 24.92 -4.93
CA VAL A 4 6.93 25.07 -3.64
C VAL A 4 6.01 25.86 -2.71
N PRO A 5 5.91 25.50 -1.40
CA PRO A 5 5.02 26.17 -0.46
C PRO A 5 5.14 27.69 -0.50
N GLU A 6 4.06 28.42 -0.22
CA GLU A 6 4.03 29.88 -0.19
C GLU A 6 4.88 30.49 0.95
N ASP A 7 5.37 29.65 1.87
CA ASP A 7 6.28 30.06 2.93
C ASP A 7 7.67 30.37 2.38
N ALA A 8 8.05 31.65 2.45
CA ALA A 8 9.32 32.16 1.93
C ALA A 8 10.56 31.51 2.59
N ASP A 9 10.46 31.11 3.87
CA ASP A 9 11.56 30.41 4.56
C ASP A 9 11.72 29.00 4.00
N LEU A 10 10.64 28.26 3.82
CA LEU A 10 10.66 26.92 3.27
C LEU A 10 11.19 26.89 1.83
N GLN A 11 10.80 27.87 1.00
CA GLN A 11 11.36 28.05 -0.34
C GLN A 11 12.86 28.29 -0.30
N MET A 12 13.33 29.10 0.66
CA MET A 12 14.76 29.34 0.84
C MET A 12 15.51 28.05 1.24
N GLN A 13 14.95 27.23 2.12
CA GLN A 13 15.56 25.94 2.52
C GLN A 13 15.62 24.95 1.34
N TRP A 14 14.54 24.84 0.54
CA TRP A 14 14.56 24.05 -0.69
C TRP A 14 15.63 24.53 -1.67
N ASN A 15 15.74 25.82 -1.90
CA ASN A 15 16.77 26.38 -2.77
C ASN A 15 18.19 26.11 -2.26
N ARG A 16 18.41 26.18 -0.94
CA ARG A 16 19.70 25.87 -0.32
C ARG A 16 20.06 24.38 -0.45
N TRP A 17 19.07 23.50 -0.31
CA TRP A 17 19.27 22.08 -0.48
C TRP A 17 19.55 21.72 -1.94
N LEU A 18 18.67 22.09 -2.86
CA LEU A 18 18.76 21.72 -4.27
C LEU A 18 20.02 22.29 -4.96
N LYS A 19 20.38 23.54 -4.67
CA LYS A 19 21.53 24.20 -5.33
C LYS A 19 22.86 23.94 -4.65
N ARG A 20 22.90 23.73 -3.34
CA ARG A 20 24.13 23.72 -2.54
C ARG A 20 24.27 22.50 -1.65
N GLN A 21 23.30 21.60 -1.61
CA GLN A 21 23.24 20.40 -0.78
C GLN A 21 23.69 20.63 0.68
N LYS A 22 23.25 21.76 1.28
CA LYS A 22 23.61 22.10 2.65
C LYS A 22 22.90 21.19 3.65
N PRO A 23 23.61 20.43 4.50
CA PRO A 23 22.98 19.51 5.47
C PRO A 23 21.96 20.19 6.39
N ALA A 24 22.27 21.43 6.87
CA ALA A 24 21.35 22.18 7.72
C ALA A 24 20.01 22.52 7.04
N ALA A 25 20.00 22.72 5.71
CA ALA A 25 18.76 22.93 4.97
C ALA A 25 17.95 21.62 4.87
N ARG A 26 18.61 20.47 4.64
CA ARG A 26 17.97 19.17 4.66
C ARG A 26 17.34 18.86 6.02
N ASP A 27 18.09 19.08 7.10
CA ASP A 27 17.61 18.85 8.46
C ASP A 27 16.38 19.72 8.77
N HIS A 28 16.38 20.98 8.33
CA HIS A 28 15.20 21.85 8.46
C HIS A 28 13.98 21.30 7.70
N LEU A 29 14.17 20.83 6.46
CA LEU A 29 13.11 20.21 5.67
C LEU A 29 12.57 18.94 6.34
N ILE A 30 13.44 18.07 6.88
CA ILE A 30 13.04 16.86 7.62
C ILE A 30 12.14 17.24 8.81
N VAL A 31 12.56 18.23 9.61
CA VAL A 31 11.76 18.68 10.76
C VAL A 31 10.42 19.27 10.32
N HIS A 32 10.41 20.11 9.27
CA HIS A 32 9.20 20.71 8.75
C HIS A 32 8.18 19.67 8.26
N TYR A 33 8.63 18.66 7.52
CA TYR A 33 7.76 17.60 6.97
C TYR A 33 7.55 16.40 7.89
N SER A 34 8.15 16.39 9.09
CA SER A 34 7.96 15.30 10.06
C SER A 34 6.49 15.02 10.46
N PRO A 35 5.56 16.02 10.50
CA PRO A 35 4.15 15.74 10.73
C PRO A 35 3.52 14.82 9.67
N LEU A 36 4.01 14.88 8.41
CA LEU A 36 3.56 13.98 7.34
C LEU A 36 3.90 12.53 7.64
N VAL A 37 5.10 12.27 8.21
CA VAL A 37 5.50 10.93 8.65
C VAL A 37 4.56 10.42 9.73
N LYS A 38 4.26 11.24 10.74
CA LYS A 38 3.33 10.89 11.83
C LYS A 38 1.94 10.58 11.31
N PHE A 39 1.45 11.38 10.35
CA PHE A 39 0.17 11.16 9.70
C PHE A 39 0.13 9.80 8.97
N VAL A 40 1.12 9.51 8.12
CA VAL A 40 1.19 8.25 7.37
C VAL A 40 1.36 7.05 8.31
N ALA A 41 2.27 7.15 9.29
CA ALA A 41 2.49 6.10 10.28
C ALA A 41 1.25 5.83 11.13
N GLY A 42 0.51 6.86 11.54
CA GLY A 42 -0.75 6.73 12.27
C GLY A 42 -1.84 6.02 11.48
N ARG A 43 -1.96 6.32 10.18
CA ARG A 43 -2.90 5.64 9.28
C ARG A 43 -2.57 4.16 9.11
N ILE A 44 -1.29 3.83 8.93
CA ILE A 44 -0.84 2.44 8.80
C ILE A 44 -1.02 1.71 10.14
N GLY A 45 -0.62 2.35 11.24
CA GLY A 45 -0.69 1.78 12.59
C GLY A 45 -2.10 1.44 13.05
N ALA A 46 -3.12 2.20 12.60
CA ALA A 46 -4.52 1.92 12.92
C ALA A 46 -5.00 0.54 12.45
N GLY A 47 -4.38 -0.02 11.40
CA GLY A 47 -4.70 -1.37 10.90
C GLY A 47 -3.78 -2.48 11.42
N LEU A 48 -2.81 -2.16 12.30
CA LEU A 48 -1.83 -3.11 12.81
C LEU A 48 -2.17 -3.60 14.23
N PRO A 49 -1.72 -4.80 14.62
CA PRO A 49 -1.88 -5.28 15.99
C PRO A 49 -1.17 -4.37 17.00
N SER A 50 -1.70 -4.33 18.23
CA SER A 50 -1.20 -3.48 19.32
C SER A 50 0.25 -3.76 19.78
N ASN A 51 0.84 -4.87 19.36
CA ASN A 51 2.25 -5.21 19.62
C ASN A 51 3.24 -4.54 18.66
N VAL A 52 2.76 -3.83 17.65
CA VAL A 52 3.62 -3.03 16.75
C VAL A 52 3.81 -1.65 17.35
N ASP A 53 5.06 -1.30 17.64
CA ASP A 53 5.37 0.02 18.19
C ASP A 53 5.21 1.11 17.14
N SER A 54 4.40 2.12 17.45
CA SER A 54 4.24 3.29 16.60
C SER A 54 5.55 4.08 16.40
N GLY A 55 6.46 3.99 17.37
CA GLY A 55 7.80 4.56 17.28
C GLY A 55 8.64 3.94 16.15
N ASP A 56 8.55 2.63 15.97
CA ASP A 56 9.25 1.90 14.90
C ASP A 56 8.71 2.28 13.51
N LEU A 57 7.37 2.48 13.41
CA LEU A 57 6.74 2.95 12.18
C LEU A 57 7.21 4.37 11.82
N ILE A 58 7.23 5.28 12.80
CA ILE A 58 7.71 6.64 12.61
C ILE A 58 9.19 6.62 12.24
N GLY A 59 10.02 5.82 12.93
CA GLY A 59 11.44 5.68 12.62
C GLY A 59 11.68 5.25 11.18
N SER A 60 11.00 4.19 10.74
CA SER A 60 11.06 3.73 9.35
C SER A 60 10.57 4.80 8.36
N GLY A 61 9.47 5.48 8.70
CA GLY A 61 8.90 6.54 7.86
C GLY A 61 9.82 7.75 7.68
N VAL A 62 10.63 8.09 8.69
CA VAL A 62 11.63 9.17 8.59
C VAL A 62 12.68 8.85 7.53
N PHE A 63 13.12 7.60 7.40
CA PHE A 63 14.04 7.22 6.31
C PHE A 63 13.39 7.41 4.93
N GLY A 64 12.10 7.10 4.80
CA GLY A 64 11.36 7.37 3.56
C GLY A 64 11.21 8.87 3.26
N LEU A 65 11.03 9.71 4.28
CA LEU A 65 11.02 11.17 4.13
C LEU A 65 12.38 11.71 3.69
N ILE A 66 13.48 11.21 4.26
CA ILE A 66 14.84 11.61 3.88
C ILE A 66 15.10 11.25 2.41
N ASP A 67 14.78 10.01 1.99
CA ASP A 67 14.90 9.59 0.60
C ASP A 67 14.06 10.48 -0.34
N ALA A 68 12.85 10.85 0.08
CA ALA A 68 12.00 11.76 -0.68
C ALA A 68 12.62 13.15 -0.83
N ILE A 69 13.18 13.73 0.23
CA ILE A 69 13.84 15.06 0.18
C ILE A 69 15.07 15.01 -0.74
N GLU A 70 15.84 13.93 -0.69
CA GLU A 70 17.05 13.76 -1.48
C GLU A 70 16.79 13.57 -2.98
N ARG A 71 15.64 12.99 -3.34
CA ARG A 71 15.26 12.69 -4.74
C ARG A 71 14.23 13.62 -5.33
N PHE A 72 13.71 14.56 -4.56
CA PHE A 72 12.67 15.46 -5.05
C PHE A 72 13.19 16.42 -6.11
N ASP A 73 12.47 16.48 -7.22
CA ASP A 73 12.71 17.39 -8.32
C ASP A 73 11.50 18.33 -8.51
N PRO A 74 11.62 19.60 -8.14
CA PRO A 74 10.52 20.58 -8.30
C PRO A 74 10.13 20.85 -9.75
N GLU A 75 11.01 20.56 -10.73
CA GLU A 75 10.72 20.83 -12.14
C GLU A 75 9.66 19.87 -12.71
N ARG A 76 9.38 18.77 -12.01
CA ARG A 76 8.34 17.78 -12.41
C ARG A 76 6.90 18.24 -12.19
N GLY A 77 6.66 19.37 -11.58
CA GLY A 77 5.32 19.92 -11.47
C GLY A 77 4.43 19.29 -10.40
N VAL A 78 4.97 18.44 -9.51
CA VAL A 78 4.25 17.72 -8.44
C VAL A 78 4.55 18.36 -7.09
N LYS A 79 3.56 18.46 -6.19
CA LYS A 79 3.80 18.89 -4.81
C LYS A 79 4.68 17.89 -4.07
N PHE A 80 5.56 18.40 -3.18
CA PHE A 80 6.45 17.53 -2.41
C PHE A 80 5.70 16.48 -1.59
N GLU A 81 4.58 16.83 -0.97
CA GLU A 81 3.80 15.93 -0.14
C GLU A 81 3.28 14.74 -0.98
N THR A 82 2.80 14.98 -2.20
CA THR A 82 2.34 13.94 -3.13
C THR A 82 3.49 12.99 -3.49
N PHE A 83 4.70 13.53 -3.66
CA PHE A 83 5.90 12.74 -3.96
C PHE A 83 6.43 11.97 -2.74
N ALA A 84 6.30 12.53 -1.53
CA ALA A 84 6.86 11.97 -0.31
C ALA A 84 5.99 10.86 0.30
N VAL A 85 4.64 10.98 0.27
CA VAL A 85 3.73 10.02 0.91
C VAL A 85 3.96 8.57 0.47
N PRO A 86 4.07 8.24 -0.83
CA PRO A 86 4.36 6.86 -1.26
C PRO A 86 5.70 6.34 -0.74
N ARG A 87 6.74 7.18 -0.67
CA ARG A 87 8.08 6.82 -0.19
C ARG A 87 8.10 6.56 1.31
N ILE A 88 7.46 7.45 2.08
CA ILE A 88 7.28 7.26 3.53
C ILE A 88 6.54 5.95 3.79
N ARG A 89 5.44 5.70 3.08
CA ARG A 89 4.66 4.47 3.18
C ARG A 89 5.50 3.24 2.85
N GLY A 90 6.22 3.28 1.74
CA GLY A 90 7.12 2.19 1.32
C GLY A 90 8.16 1.85 2.38
N ALA A 91 8.84 2.86 2.94
CA ALA A 91 9.85 2.67 3.98
C ALA A 91 9.27 2.08 5.28
N ILE A 92 8.06 2.49 5.69
CA ILE A 92 7.36 1.90 6.84
C ILE A 92 7.10 0.41 6.61
N TYR A 93 6.61 0.04 5.43
CA TYR A 93 6.36 -1.37 5.12
C TYR A 93 7.63 -2.20 5.01
N ASP A 94 8.73 -1.63 4.54
CA ASP A 94 10.03 -2.31 4.52
C ASP A 94 10.55 -2.57 5.93
N GLY A 95 10.39 -1.61 6.84
CA GLY A 95 10.67 -1.80 8.26
C GLY A 95 9.83 -2.92 8.88
N LEU A 96 8.53 -2.93 8.62
CA LEU A 96 7.63 -3.99 9.09
C LEU A 96 8.03 -5.38 8.57
N ARG A 97 8.53 -5.50 7.35
CA ARG A 97 9.00 -6.78 6.80
C ARG A 97 10.24 -7.33 7.49
N GLN A 98 11.17 -6.48 7.85
CA GLN A 98 12.41 -6.89 8.53
C GLN A 98 12.13 -7.49 9.91
N LEU A 99 11.03 -7.11 10.54
CA LEU A 99 10.64 -7.61 11.86
C LEU A 99 10.10 -9.06 11.85
N ASP A 100 9.90 -9.71 10.70
CA ASP A 100 9.36 -11.10 10.49
C ASP A 100 8.19 -11.47 11.43
N TRP A 101 7.37 -10.48 11.75
CA TRP A 101 6.35 -10.52 12.78
C TRP A 101 5.10 -11.37 12.42
N VAL A 102 4.97 -11.82 11.14
CA VAL A 102 3.83 -12.62 10.67
C VAL A 102 3.99 -14.08 11.07
N PRO A 103 3.11 -14.64 11.93
CA PRO A 103 3.17 -16.04 12.30
C PRO A 103 3.10 -16.98 11.09
N ARG A 104 3.86 -18.07 11.13
CA ARG A 104 3.86 -19.08 10.04
C ARG A 104 2.46 -19.64 9.74
N SER A 105 1.63 -19.80 10.77
CA SER A 105 0.25 -20.24 10.65
C SER A 105 -0.60 -19.27 9.82
N VAL A 106 -0.43 -17.96 10.00
CA VAL A 106 -1.16 -16.92 9.25
C VAL A 106 -0.74 -16.91 7.79
N ARG A 107 0.58 -17.02 7.52
CA ARG A 107 1.08 -17.17 6.13
C ARG A 107 0.54 -18.42 5.44
N SER A 108 0.46 -19.54 6.18
CA SER A 108 -0.11 -20.79 5.64
C SER A 108 -1.59 -20.62 5.29
N ARG A 109 -2.38 -19.99 6.18
CA ARG A 109 -3.79 -19.71 5.93
C ARG A 109 -3.99 -18.79 4.72
N ALA A 110 -3.19 -17.73 4.59
CA ALA A 110 -3.24 -16.84 3.43
C ALA A 110 -3.03 -17.61 2.12
N ARG A 111 -1.99 -18.44 2.04
CA ARG A 111 -1.72 -19.30 0.86
C ARG A 111 -2.86 -20.29 0.56
N GLN A 112 -3.49 -20.85 1.59
CA GLN A 112 -4.63 -21.74 1.40
C GLN A 112 -5.83 -21.00 0.80
N VAL A 113 -6.12 -19.78 1.26
CA VAL A 113 -7.19 -18.95 0.72
C VAL A 113 -6.87 -18.51 -0.72
N GLU A 114 -5.64 -18.08 -1.01
CA GLU A 114 -5.20 -17.74 -2.38
C GLU A 114 -5.36 -18.94 -3.35
N LYS A 115 -4.96 -20.12 -2.91
CA LYS A 115 -5.11 -21.34 -3.70
C LYS A 115 -6.59 -21.72 -3.94
N ALA A 116 -7.43 -21.58 -2.90
CA ALA A 116 -8.87 -21.81 -3.01
C ALA A 116 -9.52 -20.85 -4.02
N PHE A 117 -9.11 -19.58 -4.06
CA PHE A 117 -9.56 -18.65 -5.07
C PHE A 117 -9.22 -19.14 -6.48
N ALA A 118 -7.96 -19.50 -6.74
CA ALA A 118 -7.52 -19.96 -8.06
C ALA A 118 -8.32 -21.20 -8.52
N GLU A 119 -8.49 -22.18 -7.63
CA GLU A 119 -9.18 -23.42 -7.96
C GLU A 119 -10.68 -23.23 -8.22
N LEU A 120 -11.36 -22.44 -7.38
CA LEU A 120 -12.78 -22.15 -7.55
C LEU A 120 -13.07 -21.27 -8.76
N GLU A 121 -12.27 -20.24 -9.01
CA GLU A 121 -12.43 -19.41 -10.18
C GLU A 121 -12.18 -20.17 -11.48
N HIS A 122 -11.17 -21.05 -11.49
CA HIS A 122 -10.92 -21.91 -12.64
C HIS A 122 -12.10 -22.84 -12.92
N LYS A 123 -12.76 -23.35 -11.88
CA LYS A 123 -13.88 -24.26 -11.98
C LYS A 123 -15.20 -23.56 -12.36
N GLU A 124 -15.50 -22.43 -11.72
CA GLU A 124 -16.81 -21.77 -11.79
C GLU A 124 -16.82 -20.61 -12.80
N GLY A 125 -15.66 -20.14 -13.26
CA GLY A 125 -15.53 -19.00 -14.19
C GLY A 125 -15.92 -17.64 -13.59
N ARG A 126 -16.10 -17.57 -12.27
CA ARG A 126 -16.47 -16.36 -11.51
C ARG A 126 -15.81 -16.34 -10.15
N ALA A 127 -15.83 -15.14 -9.53
CA ALA A 127 -15.35 -14.98 -8.15
C ALA A 127 -16.22 -15.82 -7.17
N PRO A 128 -15.58 -16.61 -6.27
CA PRO A 128 -16.30 -17.42 -5.29
C PRO A 128 -16.89 -16.56 -4.16
N SER A 129 -18.03 -17.01 -3.60
CA SER A 129 -18.61 -16.44 -2.38
C SER A 129 -17.81 -16.84 -1.14
N ASP A 130 -18.10 -16.19 0.02
CA ASP A 130 -17.48 -16.57 1.31
C ASP A 130 -17.84 -18.01 1.70
N GLU A 131 -19.10 -18.44 1.44
CA GLU A 131 -19.60 -19.79 1.71
C GLU A 131 -18.91 -20.85 0.84
N GLU A 132 -18.70 -20.57 -0.45
CA GLU A 132 -17.99 -21.45 -1.37
C GLU A 132 -16.51 -21.61 -0.96
N LEU A 133 -15.86 -20.52 -0.55
CA LEU A 133 -14.49 -20.55 -0.02
C LEU A 133 -14.41 -21.39 1.27
N ALA A 134 -15.32 -21.15 2.23
CA ALA A 134 -15.35 -21.89 3.50
C ALA A 134 -15.56 -23.39 3.26
N THR A 135 -16.52 -23.76 2.39
CA THR A 135 -16.81 -25.12 2.01
C THR A 135 -15.60 -25.80 1.36
N HIS A 136 -14.94 -25.12 0.41
CA HIS A 136 -13.75 -25.64 -0.28
C HIS A 136 -12.58 -25.87 0.70
N LEU A 137 -12.40 -24.94 1.65
CA LEU A 137 -11.38 -25.02 2.69
C LEU A 137 -11.74 -26.00 3.82
N GLN A 138 -12.95 -26.58 3.82
CA GLN A 138 -13.48 -27.46 4.87
C GLN A 138 -13.51 -26.82 6.26
N ILE A 139 -13.84 -25.51 6.31
CA ILE A 139 -13.99 -24.75 7.53
C ILE A 139 -15.36 -24.08 7.60
N SER A 140 -15.75 -23.60 8.78
CA SER A 140 -16.97 -22.82 8.93
C SER A 140 -16.79 -21.38 8.45
N ASP A 141 -17.88 -20.68 8.10
CA ASP A 141 -17.87 -19.24 7.77
C ASP A 141 -17.27 -18.40 8.90
N ALA A 142 -17.57 -18.75 10.15
CA ALA A 142 -17.00 -18.10 11.33
C ALA A 142 -15.47 -18.30 11.42
N GLU A 143 -14.99 -19.44 11.00
CA GLU A 143 -13.54 -19.71 10.95
C GLU A 143 -12.87 -18.99 9.79
N LEU A 144 -13.47 -18.96 8.61
CA LEU A 144 -13.00 -18.15 7.48
C LEU A 144 -12.90 -16.68 7.89
N THR A 145 -13.91 -16.15 8.56
CA THR A 145 -13.93 -14.79 9.11
C THR A 145 -12.74 -14.54 10.05
N LYS A 146 -12.44 -15.49 10.96
CA LYS A 146 -11.26 -15.40 11.85
C LYS A 146 -9.95 -15.47 11.07
N TRP A 147 -9.86 -16.30 10.05
CA TRP A 147 -8.67 -16.38 9.19
C TRP A 147 -8.44 -15.04 8.49
N LEU A 148 -9.47 -14.50 7.81
CA LEU A 148 -9.38 -13.22 7.13
C LEU A 148 -8.99 -12.08 8.09
N SER A 149 -9.57 -12.05 9.30
CA SER A 149 -9.19 -11.05 10.33
C SER A 149 -7.75 -11.21 10.79
N SER A 150 -7.26 -12.45 10.99
CA SER A 150 -5.87 -12.70 11.37
C SER A 150 -4.89 -12.39 10.24
N ILE A 151 -5.27 -12.58 9.00
CA ILE A 151 -4.49 -12.21 7.83
C ILE A 151 -4.51 -10.69 7.65
N ALA A 152 -5.66 -10.04 7.83
CA ALA A 152 -5.80 -8.59 7.76
C ALA A 152 -4.79 -7.86 8.65
N SER A 153 -4.68 -8.30 9.90
CA SER A 153 -3.72 -7.71 10.86
C SER A 153 -2.25 -7.90 10.47
N THR A 154 -1.95 -8.71 9.43
CA THR A 154 -0.59 -9.01 9.00
C THR A 154 -0.29 -8.69 7.53
N THR A 155 -1.30 -8.35 6.72
CA THR A 155 -1.17 -8.32 5.24
C THR A 155 -1.04 -6.92 4.64
N ILE A 156 -1.13 -5.85 5.42
CA ILE A 156 -1.15 -4.46 4.93
C ILE A 156 0.13 -4.04 4.15
N GLY A 157 1.16 -4.87 4.05
CA GLY A 157 2.43 -4.46 3.48
C GLY A 157 2.72 -4.70 1.99
N PRO A 158 2.48 -5.88 1.41
CA PRO A 158 3.02 -6.21 0.09
C PRO A 158 2.23 -5.67 -1.10
N LEU A 159 0.89 -5.57 -0.99
CA LEU A 159 0.07 -5.04 -2.09
C LEU A 159 0.17 -3.53 -2.19
N ASP A 160 0.27 -2.83 -1.04
CA ASP A 160 0.50 -1.39 -1.01
C ASP A 160 1.72 -0.97 -1.83
N ARG A 161 2.77 -1.82 -1.88
CA ARG A 161 3.94 -1.56 -2.69
C ARG A 161 3.70 -1.83 -4.18
N ALA A 162 3.00 -2.90 -4.54
CA ALA A 162 2.69 -3.21 -5.92
C ALA A 162 1.75 -2.16 -6.53
N ILE A 163 0.77 -1.68 -5.75
CA ILE A 163 -0.15 -0.61 -6.17
C ILE A 163 0.57 0.76 -6.16
N ALA A 164 1.40 1.07 -5.16
CA ALA A 164 2.17 2.31 -5.13
C ALA A 164 3.23 2.37 -6.24
N ALA A 165 3.79 1.23 -6.67
CA ALA A 165 4.72 1.15 -7.78
C ALA A 165 4.03 1.26 -9.15
N GLY A 166 2.76 0.87 -9.26
CA GLY A 166 2.07 0.74 -10.54
C GLY A 166 0.78 1.55 -10.71
N ALA A 167 0.25 2.19 -9.68
CA ALA A 167 -1.08 2.81 -9.70
C ALA A 167 -1.09 4.34 -9.72
N GLU A 168 0.05 5.03 -9.72
CA GLU A 168 -0.01 6.46 -9.95
C GLU A 168 -0.15 6.75 -11.45
N PRO A 169 -1.16 7.55 -11.86
CA PRO A 169 -1.15 8.25 -13.15
C PRO A 169 -0.21 9.47 -13.06
N SER A 170 0.88 9.37 -12.33
CA SER A 170 1.95 10.37 -12.28
C SER A 170 3.06 9.91 -13.19
N ALA A 171 3.50 10.84 -14.03
CA ALA A 171 4.57 10.70 -14.99
C ALA A 171 5.68 9.73 -14.54
N PRO A 172 6.17 8.89 -15.44
CA PRO A 172 7.13 7.86 -15.10
C PRO A 172 8.32 8.50 -14.39
N ASP A 173 8.57 8.06 -13.16
CA ASP A 173 9.81 8.34 -12.44
C ASP A 173 10.95 7.59 -13.16
N THR A 174 11.26 8.05 -14.36
CA THR A 174 12.37 7.59 -15.18
C THR A 174 13.68 8.21 -14.73
N ALA A 175 13.90 8.26 -13.42
CA ALA A 175 15.19 8.65 -12.91
C ALA A 175 15.68 7.62 -11.90
N MET A 176 16.44 6.68 -12.46
CA MET A 176 17.60 6.03 -11.86
C MET A 176 17.39 4.79 -11.02
N SER A 177 17.63 3.71 -11.63
CA SER A 177 18.31 2.47 -11.31
C SER A 177 17.58 1.22 -11.83
N GLY A 178 16.85 1.33 -12.91
CA GLY A 178 16.36 0.17 -13.63
C GLY A 178 16.95 0.20 -15.05
N SER A 179 17.44 -0.94 -15.50
CA SER A 179 17.69 -1.13 -16.93
C SER A 179 16.39 -0.79 -17.70
N PRO A 180 16.45 -0.42 -18.98
CA PRO A 180 15.26 -0.19 -19.79
C PRO A 180 14.23 -1.35 -19.73
N SER A 181 14.68 -2.58 -19.44
CA SER A 181 13.85 -3.75 -19.20
C SER A 181 13.03 -3.64 -17.92
N ALA A 182 13.58 -3.14 -16.81
CA ALA A 182 12.84 -3.01 -15.55
C ALA A 182 11.66 -2.02 -15.66
N VAL A 183 11.83 -0.93 -16.41
CA VAL A 183 10.74 0.05 -16.67
C VAL A 183 9.63 -0.56 -17.53
N ILE A 184 9.99 -1.43 -18.47
CA ILE A 184 9.01 -2.13 -19.31
C ILE A 184 8.25 -3.15 -18.47
N GLU A 185 8.94 -3.94 -17.66
CA GLU A 185 8.34 -4.93 -16.75
C GLU A 185 7.38 -4.28 -15.74
N GLU A 186 7.74 -3.13 -15.17
CA GLU A 186 6.89 -2.38 -14.24
C GLU A 186 5.62 -1.85 -14.91
N LYS A 187 5.70 -1.35 -16.15
CA LYS A 187 4.54 -0.92 -16.92
C LYS A 187 3.63 -2.09 -17.29
N GLU A 188 4.20 -3.21 -17.68
CA GLU A 188 3.45 -4.42 -18.01
C GLU A 188 2.73 -4.96 -16.78
N LEU A 189 3.40 -5.02 -15.62
CA LEU A 189 2.83 -5.38 -14.33
C LEU A 189 1.65 -4.48 -13.97
N SER A 190 1.80 -3.17 -14.12
CA SER A 190 0.74 -2.19 -13.85
C SER A 190 -0.47 -2.39 -14.76
N LEU A 191 -0.26 -2.67 -16.05
CA LEU A 191 -1.34 -2.96 -16.98
C LEU A 191 -2.10 -4.23 -16.63
N ILE A 192 -1.39 -5.32 -16.31
CA ILE A 192 -1.98 -6.59 -15.89
C ILE A 192 -2.81 -6.38 -14.61
N MET A 193 -2.23 -5.71 -13.61
CA MET A 193 -2.92 -5.42 -12.35
C MET A 193 -4.22 -4.63 -12.56
N ARG A 194 -4.21 -3.59 -13.42
CA ARG A 194 -5.43 -2.82 -13.76
C ARG A 194 -6.50 -3.68 -14.42
N VAL A 195 -6.10 -4.63 -15.27
CA VAL A 195 -7.03 -5.56 -15.92
C VAL A 195 -7.63 -6.51 -14.88
N GLU A 196 -6.83 -7.04 -13.97
CA GLU A 196 -7.29 -7.97 -12.95
C GLU A 196 -8.17 -7.29 -11.89
N ILE A 197 -7.86 -6.05 -11.49
CA ILE A 197 -8.73 -5.26 -10.59
C ILE A 197 -10.12 -5.06 -11.21
N LYS A 198 -10.22 -4.80 -12.53
CA LYS A 198 -11.52 -4.64 -13.20
C LYS A 198 -12.40 -5.88 -13.14
N LYS A 199 -11.82 -7.06 -13.00
CA LYS A 199 -12.55 -8.34 -12.92
C LYS A 199 -13.02 -8.69 -11.51
N LEU A 200 -12.55 -7.97 -10.47
CA LEU A 200 -12.99 -8.18 -9.09
C LEU A 200 -14.49 -7.82 -8.93
N PRO A 201 -15.18 -8.41 -7.94
CA PRO A 201 -16.53 -7.99 -7.56
C PRO A 201 -16.60 -6.50 -7.24
N GLU A 202 -17.75 -5.85 -7.54
CA GLU A 202 -17.90 -4.40 -7.37
C GLU A 202 -17.58 -3.90 -5.95
N ARG A 203 -18.00 -4.68 -4.94
CA ARG A 203 -17.76 -4.34 -3.54
C ARG A 203 -16.28 -4.42 -3.17
N GLU A 204 -15.55 -5.35 -3.73
CA GLU A 204 -14.10 -5.49 -3.56
C GLU A 204 -13.37 -4.32 -4.23
N LYS A 205 -13.72 -4.00 -5.47
CA LYS A 205 -13.18 -2.83 -6.20
C LYS A 205 -13.41 -1.53 -5.45
N LEU A 206 -14.64 -1.33 -4.95
CA LEU A 206 -14.98 -0.11 -4.20
C LEU A 206 -14.10 0.05 -2.96
N VAL A 207 -13.93 -1.02 -2.17
CA VAL A 207 -13.08 -0.96 -0.96
C VAL A 207 -11.62 -0.66 -1.33
N LEU A 208 -11.08 -1.28 -2.37
CA LEU A 208 -9.71 -1.01 -2.82
C LEU A 208 -9.56 0.43 -3.30
N SER A 209 -10.49 0.95 -4.11
CA SER A 209 -10.43 2.34 -4.60
C SER A 209 -10.53 3.35 -3.46
N LEU A 210 -11.48 3.19 -2.52
CA LEU A 210 -11.58 4.08 -1.37
C LEU A 210 -10.33 4.07 -0.49
N TYR A 211 -9.68 2.92 -0.33
CA TYR A 211 -8.48 2.79 0.48
C TYR A 211 -7.23 3.33 -0.22
N TYR A 212 -7.00 2.96 -1.50
CA TYR A 212 -5.76 3.27 -2.20
C TYR A 212 -5.80 4.58 -2.98
N ASP A 213 -6.91 4.89 -3.67
CA ASP A 213 -7.03 6.09 -4.50
C ASP A 213 -7.44 7.30 -3.66
N GLU A 214 -8.51 7.14 -2.84
CA GLU A 214 -9.03 8.23 -1.98
C GLU A 214 -8.28 8.33 -0.63
N GLY A 215 -7.50 7.31 -0.28
CA GLY A 215 -6.69 7.27 0.93
C GLY A 215 -7.51 7.23 2.23
N LEU A 216 -8.74 6.74 2.22
CA LEU A 216 -9.58 6.62 3.41
C LEU A 216 -9.10 5.51 4.35
N THR A 217 -9.31 5.70 5.65
CA THR A 217 -9.10 4.65 6.67
C THR A 217 -10.18 3.58 6.56
N LEU A 218 -9.91 2.38 7.10
CA LEU A 218 -10.91 1.31 7.12
C LEU A 218 -12.20 1.72 7.88
N SER A 219 -12.08 2.55 8.91
CA SER A 219 -13.21 3.10 9.65
C SER A 219 -14.04 4.04 8.78
N GLU A 220 -13.41 5.01 8.10
CA GLU A 220 -14.08 5.94 7.18
C GLU A 220 -14.75 5.20 6.01
N ILE A 221 -14.10 4.16 5.47
CA ILE A 221 -14.71 3.29 4.45
C ILE A 221 -15.95 2.59 5.02
N GLY A 222 -15.86 2.12 6.27
CA GLY A 222 -17.01 1.50 6.97
C GLY A 222 -18.22 2.41 7.04
N GLU A 223 -18.01 3.69 7.36
CA GLU A 223 -19.07 4.70 7.36
C GLU A 223 -19.66 4.92 5.95
N VAL A 224 -18.80 5.00 4.93
CA VAL A 224 -19.24 5.21 3.53
C VAL A 224 -20.09 4.05 3.00
N ILE A 225 -19.69 2.80 3.28
CA ILE A 225 -20.39 1.62 2.73
C ILE A 225 -21.37 0.95 3.71
N GLY A 226 -21.57 1.54 4.90
CA GLY A 226 -22.56 1.10 5.86
C GLY A 226 -22.25 -0.21 6.56
N VAL A 227 -20.96 -0.50 6.87
CA VAL A 227 -20.52 -1.69 7.58
C VAL A 227 -19.49 -1.35 8.66
N THR A 228 -19.19 -2.31 9.54
CA THR A 228 -18.15 -2.14 10.56
C THR A 228 -16.74 -2.11 9.95
N GLU A 229 -15.81 -1.41 10.59
CA GLU A 229 -14.39 -1.40 10.23
C GLU A 229 -13.82 -2.82 10.08
N SER A 230 -14.18 -3.72 11.02
CA SER A 230 -13.77 -5.14 10.95
C SER A 230 -14.25 -5.82 9.65
N ARG A 231 -15.46 -5.51 9.18
CA ARG A 231 -15.97 -6.06 7.92
C ARG A 231 -15.25 -5.46 6.72
N VAL A 232 -14.92 -4.17 6.75
CA VAL A 232 -14.09 -3.54 5.71
C VAL A 232 -12.72 -4.21 5.64
N SER A 233 -12.08 -4.43 6.79
CA SER A 233 -10.79 -5.12 6.89
C SER A 233 -10.82 -6.52 6.28
N GLN A 234 -11.88 -7.28 6.52
CA GLN A 234 -12.09 -8.60 5.91
C GLN A 234 -12.27 -8.52 4.38
N ILE A 235 -13.10 -7.59 3.91
CA ILE A 235 -13.32 -7.38 2.47
C ILE A 235 -12.00 -6.97 1.82
N HIS A 236 -11.29 -6.01 2.38
CA HIS A 236 -9.99 -5.57 1.88
C HIS A 236 -8.99 -6.74 1.79
N THR A 237 -8.84 -7.51 2.87
CA THR A 237 -7.94 -8.68 2.89
C THR A 237 -8.32 -9.73 1.86
N LYS A 238 -9.62 -10.03 1.76
CA LYS A 238 -10.15 -10.95 0.75
C LYS A 238 -9.83 -10.45 -0.66
N SER A 239 -10.08 -9.17 -0.94
CA SER A 239 -9.78 -8.54 -2.24
C SER A 239 -8.31 -8.64 -2.62
N VAL A 240 -7.41 -8.42 -1.64
CA VAL A 240 -5.96 -8.54 -1.82
C VAL A 240 -5.54 -9.96 -2.15
N LEU A 241 -6.04 -10.96 -1.41
CA LEU A 241 -5.73 -12.38 -1.66
C LEU A 241 -6.29 -12.84 -3.02
N HIS A 242 -7.48 -12.40 -3.35
CA HIS A 242 -8.13 -12.66 -4.64
C HIS A 242 -7.30 -12.07 -5.80
N LEU A 243 -6.88 -10.80 -5.69
CA LEU A 243 -6.04 -10.15 -6.69
C LEU A 243 -4.69 -10.86 -6.84
N ARG A 244 -4.06 -11.29 -5.75
CA ARG A 244 -2.81 -12.07 -5.80
C ARG A 244 -2.98 -13.39 -6.52
N SER A 245 -4.06 -14.11 -6.24
CA SER A 245 -4.39 -15.36 -6.93
C SER A 245 -4.47 -15.14 -8.45
N ARG A 246 -5.15 -14.07 -8.89
CA ARG A 246 -5.29 -13.70 -10.31
C ARG A 246 -3.96 -13.27 -10.94
N MET A 247 -3.16 -12.49 -10.24
CA MET A 247 -1.84 -12.06 -10.69
C MET A 247 -0.91 -13.25 -10.87
N SER A 248 -0.93 -14.20 -9.93
CA SER A 248 -0.17 -15.45 -10.04
C SER A 248 -0.63 -16.30 -11.24
N ALA A 249 -1.93 -16.39 -11.49
CA ALA A 249 -2.47 -17.07 -12.67
C ALA A 249 -2.09 -16.38 -14.00
N ALA A 250 -1.88 -15.06 -13.97
CA ALA A 250 -1.38 -14.28 -15.11
C ALA A 250 0.14 -14.37 -15.30
N GLY A 251 0.85 -15.17 -14.49
CA GLY A 251 2.30 -15.36 -14.59
C GLY A 251 3.14 -14.25 -13.95
N VAL A 252 2.52 -13.44 -13.10
CA VAL A 252 3.14 -12.27 -12.46
C VAL A 252 3.13 -12.48 -10.93
N ALA A 253 3.97 -13.38 -10.42
CA ALA A 253 4.13 -13.63 -8.98
C ALA A 253 5.57 -13.89 -8.62
#